data_42c1f69654b927de92589ad1f66e5b92
#
_entry.id   42c1f69654b927de92589ad1f66e5b92
#
_cell.length_a   1.000
_cell.length_b   1.000
_cell.length_c   1.000
_cell.angle_alpha   90.00
_cell.angle_beta   90.00
_cell.angle_gamma   90.00
#
_symmetry.space_group_name_H-M   'P 1'
#
loop_
_entity.id
_entity.type
_entity.pdbx_description
1 polymer ?
#
loop_
_entity_poly.entity_id
_entity_poly.type
_entity_poly.pdbx_seq_one_letter_code
_entity_poly.pdbx_strand_id
1 'polypeptide(L)'
;MPIYQLDEGLWFPNPKYGEPDGLFAVGGDLSINRLLLAYSHGIFPWFAYQLCNEPHWYCPMDRFVIFPKEIHISHSMKQLMRQGKYHITMDNNFKGVINGCSKTDSRNTNMGAWLGPQMIRAYTQLHKMGIAHSIEVWEVKRTENEKQKTENGEGRSENVIPKSSRLVGGLYGIELNGAFFGESMFSLVPSASKLALIHLARHLEEKDYSFIDCQFETPHLLSMGGRHITYDEYMAMLNANAQRKK
;
A
#
# COMPACT_ATOMS: atom_id res chain seq x y z
N MET A 1 21.47 13.34 -13.77
CA MET A 1 22.38 13.15 -12.60
C MET A 1 22.89 11.72 -12.60
N PRO A 2 23.97 11.35 -11.87
CA PRO A 2 24.46 9.98 -11.94
C PRO A 2 23.47 9.02 -11.25
N ILE A 3 23.18 7.89 -11.92
CA ILE A 3 22.51 6.75 -11.29
C ILE A 3 23.61 5.91 -10.63
N TYR A 4 23.46 5.64 -9.34
CA TYR A 4 24.47 4.91 -8.57
C TYR A 4 24.28 3.39 -8.72
N GLN A 5 25.37 2.66 -8.93
CA GLN A 5 25.37 1.21 -8.88
C GLN A 5 25.56 0.75 -7.43
N LEU A 6 24.59 0.02 -6.87
CA LEU A 6 24.70 -0.57 -5.55
C LEU A 6 25.43 -1.91 -5.62
N ASP A 7 26.28 -2.14 -4.63
CA ASP A 7 26.97 -3.41 -4.38
C ASP A 7 26.22 -4.27 -3.33
N GLU A 8 26.89 -5.27 -2.79
CA GLU A 8 26.36 -6.13 -1.72
C GLU A 8 26.27 -5.43 -0.36
N GLY A 9 26.96 -4.29 -0.18
CA GLY A 9 26.95 -3.50 1.06
C GLY A 9 25.59 -2.91 1.35
N LEU A 10 25.25 -2.80 2.63
CA LEU A 10 23.97 -2.24 3.09
C LEU A 10 24.05 -0.72 3.18
N TRP A 11 23.88 -0.02 2.08
CA TRP A 11 23.89 1.43 1.99
C TRP A 11 23.05 1.95 0.82
N PHE A 12 22.71 3.25 0.87
CA PHE A 12 22.17 4.02 -0.25
C PHE A 12 22.89 5.36 -0.36
N PRO A 13 23.06 5.90 -1.58
CA PRO A 13 23.51 7.29 -1.78
C PRO A 13 22.42 8.25 -1.27
N ASN A 14 22.77 9.54 -1.16
CA ASN A 14 21.78 10.56 -0.81
C ASN A 14 20.74 10.70 -1.95
N PRO A 15 19.44 10.47 -1.70
CA PRO A 15 18.41 10.54 -2.72
C PRO A 15 18.29 11.90 -3.41
N LYS A 16 18.74 12.99 -2.77
CA LYS A 16 18.73 14.34 -3.37
C LYS A 16 19.63 14.46 -4.62
N TYR A 17 20.45 13.46 -4.90
CA TYR A 17 21.27 13.41 -6.12
C TYR A 17 20.64 12.57 -7.24
N GLY A 18 19.38 12.14 -7.09
CA GLY A 18 18.66 11.35 -8.08
C GLY A 18 18.17 12.15 -9.29
N GLU A 19 17.67 11.42 -10.29
CA GLU A 19 17.02 12.00 -11.47
C GLU A 19 15.69 12.70 -11.11
N PRO A 20 15.17 13.59 -11.96
CA PRO A 20 13.91 14.32 -11.69
C PRO A 20 12.70 13.40 -11.45
N ASP A 21 12.67 12.21 -12.04
CA ASP A 21 11.65 11.19 -11.85
C ASP A 21 11.81 10.39 -10.55
N GLY A 22 12.89 10.65 -9.81
CA GLY A 22 13.21 10.02 -8.54
C GLY A 22 14.12 8.80 -8.63
N LEU A 23 14.46 8.28 -9.82
CA LEU A 23 15.45 7.21 -9.98
C LEU A 23 16.83 7.70 -9.57
N PHE A 24 17.51 7.00 -8.65
CA PHE A 24 18.83 7.41 -8.21
C PHE A 24 19.83 6.27 -7.99
N ALA A 25 19.34 5.01 -7.89
CA ALA A 25 20.24 3.87 -7.74
C ALA A 25 19.66 2.62 -8.43
N VAL A 26 20.55 1.73 -8.84
CA VAL A 26 20.23 0.42 -9.41
C VAL A 26 21.10 -0.66 -8.76
N GLY A 27 20.66 -1.92 -8.81
CA GLY A 27 21.44 -3.02 -8.23
C GLY A 27 21.14 -3.28 -6.75
N GLY A 28 22.07 -3.94 -6.07
CA GLY A 28 21.85 -4.48 -4.74
C GLY A 28 20.86 -5.65 -4.77
N ASP A 29 20.14 -5.85 -3.66
CA ASP A 29 19.21 -6.96 -3.46
C ASP A 29 17.85 -6.48 -2.87
N LEU A 30 16.90 -7.40 -2.73
CA LEU A 30 15.62 -7.18 -2.04
C LEU A 30 15.59 -7.85 -0.65
N SER A 31 16.73 -7.88 0.03
CA SER A 31 16.82 -8.37 1.41
C SER A 31 15.96 -7.51 2.34
N ILE A 32 15.49 -8.12 3.42
CA ILE A 32 14.69 -7.41 4.43
C ILE A 32 15.44 -6.19 4.99
N ASN A 33 16.73 -6.34 5.28
CA ASN A 33 17.54 -5.25 5.82
C ASN A 33 17.66 -4.07 4.83
N ARG A 34 17.87 -4.36 3.55
CA ARG A 34 17.94 -3.31 2.51
C ARG A 34 16.58 -2.64 2.31
N LEU A 35 15.47 -3.39 2.30
CA LEU A 35 14.13 -2.83 2.21
C LEU A 35 13.82 -1.93 3.40
N LEU A 36 14.10 -2.36 4.64
CA LEU A 36 13.88 -1.54 5.83
C LEU A 36 14.75 -0.28 5.83
N LEU A 37 16.01 -0.39 5.42
CA LEU A 37 16.87 0.77 5.24
C LEU A 37 16.28 1.73 4.18
N ALA A 38 15.84 1.22 3.04
CA ALA A 38 15.24 1.99 1.98
C ALA A 38 14.01 2.78 2.50
N TYR A 39 13.01 2.10 3.05
CA TYR A 39 11.80 2.74 3.55
C TYR A 39 12.05 3.74 4.67
N SER A 40 13.06 3.51 5.52
CA SER A 40 13.43 4.48 6.56
C SER A 40 13.97 5.81 6.01
N HIS A 41 14.35 5.85 4.73
CA HIS A 41 14.81 7.04 4.01
C HIS A 41 13.86 7.49 2.89
N GLY A 42 12.63 6.95 2.86
CA GLY A 42 11.67 7.26 1.81
C GLY A 42 11.99 6.66 0.44
N ILE A 43 12.89 5.68 0.40
CA ILE A 43 13.31 4.98 -0.82
C ILE A 43 12.46 3.74 -1.01
N PHE A 44 12.10 3.44 -2.25
CA PHE A 44 11.35 2.21 -2.58
C PHE A 44 11.85 1.59 -3.88
N PRO A 45 11.73 0.25 -4.03
CA PRO A 45 12.08 -0.43 -5.27
C PRO A 45 10.92 -0.36 -6.26
N TRP A 46 11.23 -0.01 -7.53
CA TRP A 46 10.26 -0.05 -8.61
C TRP A 46 10.96 -0.35 -9.93
N PHE A 47 10.72 -1.51 -10.52
CA PHE A 47 11.37 -1.95 -11.75
C PHE A 47 10.56 -3.03 -12.48
N ALA A 48 10.59 -3.01 -13.79
CA ALA A 48 9.95 -4.02 -14.62
C ALA A 48 10.81 -5.31 -14.61
N TYR A 49 10.48 -6.26 -13.74
CA TYR A 49 11.27 -7.48 -13.50
C TYR A 49 11.49 -8.37 -14.74
N GLN A 50 10.67 -8.19 -15.79
CA GLN A 50 10.82 -8.89 -17.07
C GLN A 50 11.85 -8.21 -18.00
N LEU A 51 12.14 -6.94 -17.77
CA LEU A 51 13.03 -6.12 -18.59
C LEU A 51 14.35 -5.83 -17.88
N CYS A 52 14.35 -5.84 -16.55
CA CYS A 52 15.49 -5.49 -15.72
C CYS A 52 15.83 -6.64 -14.78
N ASN A 53 17.10 -7.03 -14.73
CA ASN A 53 17.58 -8.09 -13.84
C ASN A 53 17.89 -7.59 -12.42
N GLU A 54 17.96 -6.28 -12.23
CA GLU A 54 18.38 -5.63 -10.99
C GLU A 54 17.29 -4.70 -10.46
N PRO A 55 17.16 -4.55 -9.13
CA PRO A 55 16.27 -3.56 -8.53
C PRO A 55 16.64 -2.14 -8.93
N HIS A 56 15.65 -1.33 -9.25
CA HIS A 56 15.79 0.12 -9.39
C HIS A 56 15.17 0.80 -8.17
N TRP A 57 15.87 1.79 -7.62
CA TRP A 57 15.50 2.46 -6.39
C TRP A 57 15.11 3.91 -6.67
N TYR A 58 13.94 4.27 -6.20
CA TYR A 58 13.33 5.58 -6.43
C TYR A 58 13.13 6.33 -5.12
N CYS A 59 13.30 7.64 -5.19
CA CYS A 59 12.95 8.57 -4.13
C CYS A 59 12.57 9.93 -4.73
N PRO A 60 11.31 10.13 -5.15
CA PRO A 60 10.86 11.43 -5.66
C PRO A 60 11.00 12.52 -4.60
N MET A 61 11.49 13.69 -5.02
CA MET A 61 11.62 14.87 -4.15
C MET A 61 10.30 15.58 -3.90
N ASP A 62 9.33 15.34 -4.76
CA ASP A 62 7.94 15.78 -4.64
C ASP A 62 7.08 14.54 -4.36
N ARG A 63 6.78 14.31 -3.06
CA ARG A 63 6.17 13.07 -2.59
C ARG A 63 4.66 13.18 -2.50
N PHE A 64 3.94 12.24 -3.10
CA PHE A 64 2.48 12.20 -3.04
C PHE A 64 2.01 11.37 -1.84
N VAL A 65 1.24 11.98 -0.93
CA VAL A 65 0.76 11.35 0.31
C VAL A 65 -0.72 11.60 0.55
N ILE A 66 -1.34 10.72 1.35
CA ILE A 66 -2.67 10.93 1.93
C ILE A 66 -2.52 11.03 3.44
N PHE A 67 -3.09 12.07 4.04
CA PHE A 67 -3.19 12.17 5.50
C PHE A 67 -4.44 11.40 5.97
N PRO A 68 -4.33 10.42 6.87
CA PRO A 68 -5.45 9.58 7.29
C PRO A 68 -6.67 10.37 7.75
N LYS A 69 -6.47 11.43 8.53
CA LYS A 69 -7.52 12.33 9.06
C LYS A 69 -8.21 13.18 7.98
N GLU A 70 -7.60 13.29 6.79
CA GLU A 70 -8.07 14.16 5.71
C GLU A 70 -8.56 13.38 4.49
N ILE A 71 -8.67 12.03 4.60
CA ILE A 71 -9.11 11.22 3.46
C ILE A 71 -10.49 11.66 2.97
N HIS A 72 -10.60 11.92 1.67
CA HIS A 72 -11.86 12.33 1.06
C HIS A 72 -12.78 11.14 0.81
N ILE A 73 -13.97 11.14 1.42
CA ILE A 73 -14.99 10.11 1.24
C ILE A 73 -16.20 10.73 0.55
N SER A 74 -16.36 10.48 -0.74
CA SER A 74 -17.48 11.00 -1.53
C SER A 74 -18.83 10.49 -1.03
N HIS A 75 -19.91 11.20 -1.40
CA HIS A 75 -21.29 10.80 -1.02
C HIS A 75 -21.61 9.37 -1.51
N SER A 76 -21.25 9.03 -2.73
CA SER A 76 -21.47 7.69 -3.29
C SER A 76 -20.70 6.60 -2.53
N MET A 77 -19.48 6.89 -2.04
CA MET A 77 -18.73 5.96 -1.20
C MET A 77 -19.40 5.77 0.17
N LYS A 78 -19.87 6.84 0.80
CA LYS A 78 -20.64 6.75 2.06
C LYS A 78 -21.89 5.90 1.89
N GLN A 79 -22.61 6.04 0.77
CA GLN A 79 -23.77 5.23 0.45
C GLN A 79 -23.40 3.75 0.23
N LEU A 80 -22.34 3.47 -0.53
CA LEU A 80 -21.84 2.10 -0.78
C LEU A 80 -21.46 1.39 0.52
N MET A 81 -20.78 2.08 1.43
CA MET A 81 -20.40 1.53 2.74
C MET A 81 -21.60 1.17 3.59
N ARG A 82 -22.70 1.97 3.55
CA ARG A 82 -23.94 1.70 4.30
C ARG A 82 -24.71 0.48 3.77
N GLN A 83 -24.55 0.12 2.50
CA GLN A 83 -25.23 -1.03 1.90
C GLN A 83 -24.80 -2.38 2.48
N GLY A 84 -23.66 -2.45 3.15
CA GLY A 84 -23.13 -3.67 3.74
C GLY A 84 -22.90 -4.80 2.74
N LYS A 85 -22.70 -4.46 1.44
CA LYS A 85 -22.40 -5.40 0.35
C LYS A 85 -21.00 -6.00 0.49
N TYR A 86 -20.10 -5.23 1.08
CA TYR A 86 -18.70 -5.60 1.23
C TYR A 86 -18.36 -5.80 2.70
N HIS A 87 -17.52 -6.79 2.96
CA HIS A 87 -16.87 -7.01 4.23
C HIS A 87 -15.39 -6.71 4.05
N ILE A 88 -14.76 -6.03 5.01
CA ILE A 88 -13.37 -5.61 4.92
C ILE A 88 -12.62 -6.25 6.08
N THR A 89 -11.45 -6.80 5.79
CA THR A 89 -10.55 -7.42 6.77
C THR A 89 -9.15 -6.87 6.62
N MET A 90 -8.32 -7.08 7.63
CA MET A 90 -6.90 -6.78 7.60
C MET A 90 -6.11 -8.06 7.89
N ASP A 91 -5.07 -8.34 7.10
CA ASP A 91 -4.13 -9.45 7.25
C ASP A 91 -4.72 -10.86 7.22
N ASN A 92 -5.95 -11.01 6.71
CA ASN A 92 -6.58 -12.32 6.61
C ASN A 92 -6.17 -13.09 5.33
N ASN A 93 -5.76 -12.39 4.28
CA ASN A 93 -5.35 -13.02 3.03
C ASN A 93 -4.32 -12.18 2.24
N PHE A 94 -3.19 -11.89 2.86
CA PHE A 94 -2.09 -11.16 2.23
C PHE A 94 -1.70 -11.77 0.88
N LYS A 95 -1.59 -13.11 0.81
CA LYS A 95 -1.27 -13.83 -0.44
C LYS A 95 -2.30 -13.57 -1.54
N GLY A 96 -3.58 -13.53 -1.21
CA GLY A 96 -4.65 -13.21 -2.16
C GLY A 96 -4.53 -11.79 -2.69
N VAL A 97 -4.23 -10.83 -1.80
CA VAL A 97 -4.08 -9.42 -2.15
C VAL A 97 -2.86 -9.19 -3.04
N ILE A 98 -1.67 -9.63 -2.64
CA ILE A 98 -0.45 -9.40 -3.42
C ILE A 98 -0.50 -10.07 -4.81
N ASN A 99 -1.12 -11.25 -4.91
CA ASN A 99 -1.37 -11.91 -6.20
C ASN A 99 -2.42 -11.16 -7.04
N GLY A 100 -3.43 -10.56 -6.42
CA GLY A 100 -4.41 -9.71 -7.10
C GLY A 100 -3.75 -8.47 -7.70
N CYS A 101 -2.87 -7.82 -6.93
CA CYS A 101 -2.07 -6.68 -7.37
C CYS A 101 -1.16 -7.05 -8.55
N SER A 102 -0.38 -8.13 -8.45
CA SER A 102 0.51 -8.60 -9.52
C SER A 102 -0.22 -8.89 -10.84
N LYS A 103 -1.41 -9.50 -10.77
CA LYS A 103 -2.23 -9.76 -11.96
C LYS A 103 -2.81 -8.49 -12.60
N THR A 104 -3.11 -7.47 -11.80
CA THR A 104 -3.61 -6.20 -12.28
C THR A 104 -2.50 -5.38 -12.92
N ASP A 105 -1.34 -5.36 -12.29
CA ASP A 105 -0.13 -4.73 -12.77
C ASP A 105 0.28 -5.26 -14.15
N SER A 106 0.34 -6.58 -14.33
CA SER A 106 0.69 -7.20 -15.61
C SER A 106 -0.25 -6.88 -16.78
N ARG A 107 -1.46 -6.40 -16.52
CA ARG A 107 -2.45 -6.01 -17.55
C ARG A 107 -2.39 -4.54 -17.94
N ASN A 108 -1.88 -3.69 -17.07
CA ASN A 108 -2.04 -2.23 -17.18
C ASN A 108 -0.77 -1.49 -17.65
N THR A 109 0.36 -2.18 -17.81
CA THR A 109 1.62 -1.51 -18.15
C THR A 109 2.19 -1.96 -19.49
N ASN A 110 2.38 -1.00 -20.41
CA ASN A 110 3.18 -1.20 -21.61
C ASN A 110 4.68 -1.43 -21.30
N MET A 111 5.10 -1.17 -20.06
CA MET A 111 6.49 -1.29 -19.60
C MET A 111 6.78 -2.61 -18.87
N GLY A 112 5.83 -3.54 -18.81
CA GLY A 112 5.96 -4.80 -18.09
C GLY A 112 5.53 -4.71 -16.61
N ALA A 113 5.26 -5.86 -16.00
CA ALA A 113 4.86 -5.94 -14.60
C ALA A 113 6.05 -5.66 -13.69
N TRP A 114 5.85 -4.79 -12.68
CA TRP A 114 6.88 -4.48 -11.69
C TRP A 114 6.82 -5.42 -10.47
N LEU A 115 5.64 -5.90 -10.11
CA LEU A 115 5.45 -6.80 -8.98
C LEU A 115 5.75 -8.26 -9.36
N GLY A 116 7.04 -8.56 -9.49
CA GLY A 116 7.55 -9.87 -9.86
C GLY A 116 7.73 -10.85 -8.70
N PRO A 117 8.14 -12.11 -9.01
CA PRO A 117 8.28 -13.15 -7.99
C PRO A 117 9.24 -12.80 -6.85
N GLN A 118 10.29 -12.05 -7.12
CA GLN A 118 11.27 -11.62 -6.09
C GLN A 118 10.63 -10.64 -5.10
N MET A 119 9.91 -9.64 -5.62
CA MET A 119 9.15 -8.67 -4.81
C MET A 119 8.07 -9.38 -3.97
N ILE A 120 7.29 -10.28 -4.59
CA ILE A 120 6.25 -11.05 -3.89
C ILE A 120 6.86 -11.84 -2.72
N ARG A 121 8.03 -12.48 -2.90
CA ARG A 121 8.73 -13.19 -1.83
C ARG A 121 9.17 -12.25 -0.70
N ALA A 122 9.79 -11.12 -1.05
CA ALA A 122 10.28 -10.14 -0.09
C ALA A 122 9.14 -9.56 0.76
N TYR A 123 8.05 -9.09 0.14
CA TYR A 123 6.90 -8.56 0.88
C TYR A 123 6.12 -9.62 1.66
N THR A 124 6.06 -10.87 1.17
CA THR A 124 5.49 -11.98 1.94
C THR A 124 6.31 -12.28 3.20
N GLN A 125 7.65 -12.12 3.13
CA GLN A 125 8.50 -12.28 4.30
C GLN A 125 8.32 -11.12 5.29
N LEU A 126 8.24 -9.87 4.82
CA LEU A 126 7.93 -8.71 5.64
C LEU A 126 6.55 -8.86 6.33
N HIS A 127 5.56 -9.43 5.63
CA HIS A 127 4.26 -9.72 6.22
C HIS A 127 4.34 -10.75 7.36
N LYS A 128 5.10 -11.83 7.19
CA LYS A 128 5.34 -12.81 8.27
C LYS A 128 6.05 -12.21 9.48
N MET A 129 6.78 -11.12 9.31
CA MET A 129 7.43 -10.37 10.39
C MET A 129 6.51 -9.31 11.02
N GLY A 130 5.27 -9.15 10.54
CA GLY A 130 4.32 -8.14 11.02
C GLY A 130 4.69 -6.71 10.60
N ILE A 131 5.40 -6.56 9.47
CA ILE A 131 5.85 -5.27 8.94
C ILE A 131 5.05 -4.88 7.69
N ALA A 132 4.72 -5.84 6.83
CA ALA A 132 3.84 -5.62 5.70
C ALA A 132 2.43 -6.11 6.03
N HIS A 133 1.43 -5.32 5.64
CA HIS A 133 0.02 -5.54 5.95
C HIS A 133 -0.83 -5.46 4.70
N SER A 134 -1.99 -6.13 4.73
CA SER A 134 -2.98 -6.10 3.67
C SER A 134 -4.36 -5.70 4.17
N ILE A 135 -5.11 -5.01 3.32
CA ILE A 135 -6.55 -4.78 3.50
C ILE A 135 -7.27 -5.53 2.39
N GLU A 136 -8.21 -6.38 2.77
CA GLU A 136 -9.00 -7.18 1.87
C GLU A 136 -10.42 -6.65 1.76
N VAL A 137 -10.97 -6.63 0.55
CA VAL A 137 -12.38 -6.31 0.28
C VAL A 137 -13.07 -7.54 -0.25
N TRP A 138 -14.03 -8.04 0.51
CA TRP A 138 -14.79 -9.24 0.22
C TRP A 138 -16.21 -8.87 -0.22
N GLU A 139 -16.63 -9.33 -1.38
CA GLU A 139 -18.03 -9.28 -1.79
C GLU A 139 -18.78 -10.43 -1.13
N VAL A 140 -19.79 -10.10 -0.32
CA VAL A 140 -20.57 -11.08 0.43
C VAL A 140 -21.81 -11.46 -0.37
N LYS A 141 -21.95 -12.74 -0.74
CA LYS A 141 -23.21 -13.26 -1.27
C LYS A 141 -24.15 -13.51 -0.08
N ARG A 142 -25.14 -12.65 0.10
CA ARG A 142 -26.17 -12.82 1.14
C ARG A 142 -27.17 -13.88 0.68
N THR A 143 -27.31 -14.97 1.41
CA THR A 143 -28.46 -15.87 1.32
C THR A 143 -29.66 -15.20 2.00
N GLU A 144 -30.90 -15.54 1.61
CA GLU A 144 -32.13 -14.94 2.17
C GLU A 144 -32.20 -15.10 3.70
N ASN A 145 -31.72 -16.21 4.23
CA ASN A 145 -31.66 -16.48 5.68
C ASN A 145 -30.66 -15.57 6.45
N GLU A 146 -29.63 -15.04 5.77
CA GLU A 146 -28.64 -14.14 6.39
C GLU A 146 -29.11 -12.67 6.39
N LYS A 147 -30.07 -12.31 5.53
CA LYS A 147 -30.69 -10.96 5.53
C LYS A 147 -31.48 -10.73 6.82
N GLN A 148 -32.20 -11.74 7.31
CA GLN A 148 -33.04 -11.65 8.53
C GLN A 148 -32.19 -11.53 9.83
N LYS A 149 -30.98 -12.13 9.89
CA LYS A 149 -30.13 -12.04 11.08
C LYS A 149 -29.46 -10.67 11.27
N THR A 150 -29.24 -9.93 10.18
CA THR A 150 -28.62 -8.59 10.26
C THR A 150 -29.59 -7.51 10.76
N GLU A 151 -30.90 -7.72 10.62
CA GLU A 151 -31.92 -6.82 11.17
C GLU A 151 -32.04 -6.92 12.71
N ASN A 152 -31.52 -7.99 13.30
CA ASN A 152 -31.56 -8.23 14.75
C ASN A 152 -30.31 -7.74 15.52
N GLY A 153 -29.43 -6.94 14.89
CA GLY A 153 -28.38 -6.21 15.62
C GLY A 153 -27.20 -7.04 16.15
N GLU A 154 -27.03 -8.30 15.72
CA GLU A 154 -25.84 -9.08 16.08
C GLU A 154 -24.63 -8.54 15.32
N GLY A 155 -23.74 -7.85 16.04
CA GLY A 155 -22.50 -7.29 15.52
C GLY A 155 -21.61 -8.38 14.88
N ARG A 156 -21.26 -8.22 13.62
CA ARG A 156 -20.27 -9.08 12.97
C ARG A 156 -18.90 -8.81 13.58
N SER A 157 -18.21 -9.85 13.99
CA SER A 157 -16.79 -9.76 14.31
C SER A 157 -16.04 -9.27 13.05
N GLU A 158 -15.32 -8.15 13.16
CA GLU A 158 -14.70 -7.43 12.04
C GLU A 158 -13.72 -8.28 11.23
N ASN A 159 -13.14 -9.34 11.81
CA ASN A 159 -12.11 -10.18 11.18
C ASN A 159 -12.56 -11.58 10.73
N VAL A 160 -13.86 -11.89 10.72
CA VAL A 160 -14.35 -13.20 10.26
C VAL A 160 -14.89 -13.10 8.84
N ILE A 161 -14.21 -13.75 7.90
CA ILE A 161 -14.64 -13.81 6.50
C ILE A 161 -15.91 -14.67 6.39
N PRO A 162 -17.03 -14.13 5.86
CA PRO A 162 -18.23 -14.93 5.63
C PRO A 162 -17.96 -16.08 4.62
N LYS A 163 -18.51 -17.28 4.88
CA LYS A 163 -18.23 -18.51 4.08
C LYS A 163 -18.46 -18.39 2.57
N SER A 164 -19.38 -17.52 2.14
CA SER A 164 -19.74 -17.32 0.72
C SER A 164 -19.13 -16.04 0.12
N SER A 165 -18.00 -15.56 0.65
CA SER A 165 -17.36 -14.33 0.21
C SER A 165 -16.34 -14.56 -0.90
N ARG A 166 -16.22 -13.56 -1.78
CA ARG A 166 -15.22 -13.51 -2.85
C ARG A 166 -14.31 -12.30 -2.63
N LEU A 167 -13.00 -12.48 -2.65
CA LEU A 167 -12.04 -11.39 -2.65
C LEU A 167 -12.18 -10.60 -3.97
N VAL A 168 -12.55 -9.32 -3.88
CA VAL A 168 -12.83 -8.47 -5.05
C VAL A 168 -11.96 -7.23 -5.14
N GLY A 169 -11.15 -6.96 -4.14
CA GLY A 169 -10.20 -5.87 -4.12
C GLY A 169 -9.37 -5.90 -2.86
N GLY A 170 -8.39 -5.03 -2.80
CA GLY A 170 -7.51 -4.87 -1.67
C GLY A 170 -6.31 -4.03 -1.99
N LEU A 171 -5.52 -3.76 -0.98
CA LEU A 171 -4.21 -3.12 -1.06
C LEU A 171 -3.25 -3.80 -0.09
N TYR A 172 -1.96 -3.64 -0.32
CA TYR A 172 -0.94 -3.98 0.65
C TYR A 172 0.12 -2.88 0.73
N GLY A 173 0.86 -2.88 1.82
CA GLY A 173 1.95 -1.94 2.06
C GLY A 173 2.71 -2.26 3.32
N ILE A 174 3.59 -1.36 3.73
CA ILE A 174 4.52 -1.50 4.83
C ILE A 174 4.19 -0.49 5.92
N GLU A 175 4.10 -0.94 7.17
CA GLU A 175 4.07 -0.07 8.35
C GLU A 175 5.48 0.14 8.87
N LEU A 176 5.98 1.38 8.84
CA LEU A 176 7.27 1.74 9.41
C LEU A 176 7.26 3.19 9.93
N ASN A 177 7.84 3.42 11.10
CA ASN A 177 8.02 4.76 11.67
C ASN A 177 6.73 5.62 11.65
N GLY A 178 5.58 5.04 12.01
CA GLY A 178 4.30 5.78 12.06
C GLY A 178 3.79 6.30 10.72
N ALA A 179 4.25 5.72 9.63
CA ALA A 179 3.75 5.88 8.27
C ALA A 179 3.37 4.53 7.66
N PHE A 180 2.47 4.55 6.68
CA PHE A 180 2.13 3.39 5.87
C PHE A 180 2.56 3.64 4.43
N PHE A 181 3.42 2.80 3.90
CA PHE A 181 3.88 2.86 2.52
C PHE A 181 2.97 1.98 1.66
N GLY A 182 2.05 2.60 0.93
CA GLY A 182 1.13 1.90 0.06
C GLY A 182 1.83 1.41 -1.20
N GLU A 183 2.00 0.10 -1.33
CA GLU A 183 2.77 -0.49 -2.44
C GLU A 183 1.91 -0.69 -3.68
N SER A 184 0.79 -1.34 -3.52
CA SER A 184 -0.12 -1.59 -4.65
C SER A 184 -1.53 -1.90 -4.18
N MET A 185 -2.47 -1.71 -5.11
CA MET A 185 -3.87 -2.05 -4.91
C MET A 185 -4.47 -2.69 -6.16
N PHE A 186 -5.52 -3.49 -5.97
CA PHE A 186 -6.29 -4.05 -7.07
C PHE A 186 -7.79 -3.92 -6.84
N SER A 187 -8.55 -3.96 -7.93
CA SER A 187 -10.00 -3.84 -7.91
C SER A 187 -10.60 -4.69 -9.03
N LEU A 188 -11.41 -5.69 -8.67
CA LEU A 188 -12.14 -6.53 -9.62
C LEU A 188 -13.59 -6.02 -9.83
N VAL A 189 -14.03 -5.13 -8.96
CA VAL A 189 -15.33 -4.47 -9.03
C VAL A 189 -15.18 -2.98 -8.73
N PRO A 190 -16.05 -2.10 -9.24
CA PRO A 190 -15.94 -0.66 -8.99
C PRO A 190 -15.82 -0.32 -7.51
N SER A 191 -14.94 0.60 -7.19
CA SER A 191 -14.72 1.17 -5.85
C SER A 191 -14.14 0.24 -4.78
N ALA A 192 -13.75 -1.01 -5.09
CA ALA A 192 -13.18 -1.91 -4.09
C ALA A 192 -11.84 -1.38 -3.54
N SER A 193 -10.94 -0.86 -4.40
CA SER A 193 -9.70 -0.23 -3.93
C SER A 193 -9.93 1.02 -3.08
N LYS A 194 -10.98 1.82 -3.38
CA LYS A 194 -11.37 2.97 -2.54
C LYS A 194 -11.84 2.53 -1.15
N LEU A 195 -12.62 1.44 -1.08
CA LEU A 195 -13.05 0.87 0.20
C LEU A 195 -11.85 0.41 1.04
N ALA A 196 -10.88 -0.28 0.41
CA ALA A 196 -9.66 -0.71 1.09
C ALA A 196 -8.88 0.49 1.63
N LEU A 197 -8.68 1.54 0.83
CA LEU A 197 -7.93 2.73 1.21
C LEU A 197 -8.63 3.54 2.33
N ILE A 198 -9.97 3.65 2.29
CA ILE A 198 -10.76 4.30 3.35
C ILE A 198 -10.62 3.53 4.66
N HIS A 199 -10.69 2.20 4.62
CA HIS A 199 -10.55 1.37 5.81
C HIS A 199 -9.15 1.49 6.40
N LEU A 200 -8.11 1.41 5.55
CA LEU A 200 -6.73 1.66 5.97
C LEU A 200 -6.57 3.02 6.65
N ALA A 201 -7.07 4.09 6.03
CA ALA A 201 -6.94 5.43 6.59
C ALA A 201 -7.58 5.55 7.98
N ARG A 202 -8.76 4.97 8.19
CA ARG A 202 -9.41 4.95 9.51
C ARG A 202 -8.60 4.19 10.54
N HIS A 203 -8.09 3.01 10.17
CA HIS A 203 -7.24 2.22 11.05
C HIS A 203 -5.95 2.97 11.44
N LEU A 204 -5.34 3.68 10.49
CA LEU A 204 -4.14 4.48 10.73
C LEU A 204 -4.44 5.76 11.54
N GLU A 205 -5.61 6.37 11.36
CA GLU A 205 -6.08 7.50 12.17
C GLU A 205 -6.23 7.09 13.65
N GLU A 206 -6.84 5.94 13.93
CA GLU A 206 -6.98 5.39 15.28
C GLU A 206 -5.63 5.11 15.95
N LYS A 207 -4.61 4.76 15.15
CA LYS A 207 -3.23 4.53 15.62
C LYS A 207 -2.35 5.80 15.62
N ASP A 208 -2.89 6.97 15.30
CA ASP A 208 -2.18 8.25 15.16
C ASP A 208 -0.98 8.21 14.20
N TYR A 209 -1.15 7.52 13.05
CA TYR A 209 -0.17 7.51 11.98
C TYR A 209 -0.21 8.83 11.20
N SER A 210 0.95 9.31 10.76
CA SER A 210 1.07 10.63 10.14
C SER A 210 0.55 10.66 8.72
N PHE A 211 0.89 9.68 7.88
CA PHE A 211 0.50 9.67 6.47
C PHE A 211 0.52 8.27 5.86
N ILE A 212 -0.17 8.14 4.73
CA ILE A 212 -0.05 7.06 3.76
C ILE A 212 0.82 7.58 2.62
N ASP A 213 1.98 6.99 2.43
CA ASP A 213 2.87 7.26 1.31
C ASP A 213 2.33 6.57 0.06
N CYS A 214 2.01 7.35 -0.95
CA CYS A 214 1.49 6.87 -2.23
C CYS A 214 2.52 6.97 -3.36
N GLN A 215 3.75 7.38 -3.05
CA GLN A 215 4.89 7.60 -3.94
C GLN A 215 4.60 8.64 -5.04
N PHE A 216 3.70 8.35 -5.96
CA PHE A 216 3.35 9.17 -7.12
C PHE A 216 1.87 9.55 -7.14
N GLU A 217 1.57 10.70 -7.75
CA GLU A 217 0.20 11.11 -8.02
C GLU A 217 -0.48 10.18 -9.04
N THR A 218 -1.74 9.85 -8.75
CA THR A 218 -2.67 9.30 -9.74
C THR A 218 -4.02 9.99 -9.59
N PRO A 219 -4.84 10.07 -10.67
CA PRO A 219 -6.19 10.64 -10.58
C PRO A 219 -7.05 9.97 -9.50
N HIS A 220 -6.85 8.67 -9.27
CA HIS A 220 -7.52 7.91 -8.22
C HIS A 220 -7.14 8.43 -6.82
N LEU A 221 -5.87 8.54 -6.51
CA LEU A 221 -5.36 8.98 -5.20
C LEU A 221 -5.64 10.46 -4.96
N LEU A 222 -5.55 11.30 -6.00
CA LEU A 222 -5.96 12.71 -5.94
C LEU A 222 -7.43 12.84 -5.55
N SER A 223 -8.32 12.00 -6.14
CA SER A 223 -9.75 11.97 -5.79
C SER A 223 -10.04 11.54 -4.35
N MET A 224 -9.07 10.92 -3.68
CA MET A 224 -9.15 10.47 -2.29
C MET A 224 -8.53 11.47 -1.30
N GLY A 225 -8.11 12.66 -1.76
CA GLY A 225 -7.54 13.73 -0.93
C GLY A 225 -6.02 13.70 -0.81
N GLY A 226 -5.34 12.97 -1.72
CA GLY A 226 -3.88 12.99 -1.79
C GLY A 226 -3.35 14.35 -2.21
N ARG A 227 -2.16 14.68 -1.73
CA ARG A 227 -1.45 15.92 -2.07
C ARG A 227 0.05 15.74 -2.05
N HIS A 228 0.74 16.63 -2.73
CA HIS A 228 2.19 16.69 -2.72
C HIS A 228 2.73 17.35 -1.45
N ILE A 229 3.86 16.84 -0.98
CA ILE A 229 4.71 17.44 0.05
C ILE A 229 6.16 17.32 -0.39
N THR A 230 7.00 18.24 0.07
CA THR A 230 8.44 18.18 -0.22
C THR A 230 9.12 17.02 0.48
N TYR A 231 10.24 16.53 -0.06
CA TYR A 231 11.05 15.49 0.57
C TYR A 231 11.48 15.86 2.01
N ASP A 232 11.79 17.14 2.25
CA ASP A 232 12.22 17.59 3.58
C ASP A 232 11.06 17.54 4.59
N GLU A 233 9.83 17.93 4.21
CA GLU A 233 8.62 17.77 5.03
C GLU A 233 8.31 16.29 5.29
N TYR A 234 8.40 15.47 4.25
CA TYR A 234 8.20 14.03 4.36
C TYR A 234 9.18 13.40 5.36
N MET A 235 10.48 13.67 5.23
CA MET A 235 11.50 13.13 6.13
C MET A 235 11.40 13.66 7.54
N ALA A 236 11.00 14.92 7.73
CA ALA A 236 10.76 15.48 9.05
C ALA A 236 9.65 14.72 9.80
N MET A 237 8.52 14.40 9.12
CA MET A 237 7.44 13.61 9.69
C MET A 237 7.86 12.17 9.99
N LEU A 238 8.55 11.50 9.04
CA LEU A 238 8.99 10.13 9.20
C LEU A 238 9.97 9.97 10.39
N ASN A 239 10.89 10.91 10.55
CA ASN A 239 11.87 10.93 11.64
C ASN A 239 11.23 11.27 13.00
N ALA A 240 10.29 12.23 13.05
CA ALA A 240 9.57 12.55 14.28
C ALA A 240 8.81 11.36 14.83
N ASN A 241 8.19 10.57 13.98
CA ASN A 241 7.47 9.35 14.37
C ASN A 241 8.39 8.24 14.88
N ALA A 242 9.57 8.09 14.28
CA ALA A 242 10.57 7.11 14.73
C ALA A 242 11.06 7.38 16.17
N GLN A 243 11.07 8.65 16.58
CA GLN A 243 11.46 9.06 17.94
C GLN A 243 10.35 8.84 18.99
N ARG A 244 9.07 8.88 18.59
CA ARG A 244 7.91 8.65 19.51
C ARG A 244 7.73 7.18 19.90
N LYS A 245 8.29 6.24 19.12
CA LYS A 245 8.17 4.78 19.35
C LYS A 245 9.37 4.17 20.09
N LYS A 246 10.35 4.99 20.48
CA LYS A 246 11.45 4.62 21.38
C LYS A 246 11.11 4.99 22.82
#